data_30cf0b4e4a7f7268395aadc36f72cfae
#
_entry.id   30cf0b4e4a7f7268395aadc36f72cfae
#
_cell.length_a   1.000
_cell.length_b   1.000
_cell.length_c   1.000
_cell.angle_alpha   90.00
_cell.angle_beta   90.00
_cell.angle_gamma   90.00
#
_symmetry.space_group_name_H-M   'P 1'
#
loop_
_entity.id
_entity.type
_entity.pdbx_description
1 polymer ?
#
loop_
_entity_poly.entity_id
_entity_poly.type
_entity_poly.pdbx_seq_one_letter_code
_entity_poly.pdbx_strand_id
1 'polypeptide(L)' 'MTLKEFCVNQKWCLGFAEVRRFISNNVIQVNNIIAINEDMELNIGDIVKLGKHRAAIVGEN' A
#
# COMPACT_ATOMS: atom_id res chain seq x y z
N MET A 1 -4.16 -5.71 -9.01
CA MET A 1 -2.89 -5.14 -8.55
C MET A 1 -2.73 -5.43 -7.07
N THR A 2 -1.58 -5.91 -6.67
CA THR A 2 -1.32 -6.20 -5.26
C THR A 2 -0.89 -4.93 -4.52
N LEU A 3 -0.98 -4.97 -3.20
CA LEU A 3 -0.56 -3.85 -2.36
C LEU A 3 0.90 -3.49 -2.60
N LYS A 4 1.79 -4.49 -2.69
CA LYS A 4 3.21 -4.19 -2.92
C LYS A 4 3.44 -3.52 -4.26
N GLU A 5 2.74 -3.96 -5.30
CA GLU A 5 2.85 -3.34 -6.62
C GLU A 5 2.37 -1.88 -6.58
N PHE A 6 1.28 -1.63 -5.86
CA PHE A 6 0.75 -0.28 -5.75
C PHE A 6 1.74 0.65 -5.07
N CYS A 7 2.33 0.23 -3.95
CA CYS A 7 3.29 1.06 -3.23
C CYS A 7 4.53 1.38 -4.05
N VAL A 8 5.01 0.42 -4.83
CA VAL A 8 6.15 0.65 -5.71
C VAL A 8 5.75 1.57 -6.87
N ASN A 9 4.57 1.38 -7.44
CA ASN A 9 4.09 2.23 -8.53
C ASN A 9 3.88 3.67 -8.09
N GLN A 10 3.48 3.88 -6.84
CA GLN A 10 3.35 5.23 -6.28
C GLN A 10 4.69 5.86 -5.95
N LYS A 11 5.76 5.09 -6.08
CA LYS A 11 7.12 5.51 -5.71
C LYS A 11 7.25 5.82 -4.22
N TRP A 12 6.37 5.23 -3.43
CA TRP A 12 6.49 5.29 -1.98
C TRP A 12 7.58 4.36 -1.48
N CYS A 13 7.85 3.29 -2.23
CA CYS A 13 8.84 2.29 -1.91
C CYS A 13 9.70 2.03 -3.13
N LEU A 14 10.98 1.74 -2.93
CA LEU A 14 11.90 1.45 -4.01
C LEU A 14 11.80 0.01 -4.48
N GLY A 15 11.29 -0.88 -3.64
CA GLY A 15 11.12 -2.28 -3.99
C GLY A 15 10.23 -2.99 -3.00
N PHE A 16 9.99 -4.29 -3.26
CA PHE A 16 9.06 -5.07 -2.45
C PHE A 16 9.56 -5.31 -1.03
N ALA A 17 10.87 -5.39 -0.83
CA ALA A 17 11.42 -5.58 0.51
C ALA A 17 11.07 -4.40 1.43
N GLU A 18 11.04 -3.20 0.88
CA GLU A 18 10.68 -2.02 1.64
C GLU A 18 9.20 -2.03 2.02
N VAL A 19 8.33 -2.49 1.10
CA VAL A 19 6.92 -2.66 1.39
C VAL A 19 6.73 -3.62 2.57
N ARG A 20 7.46 -4.73 2.53
CA ARG A 20 7.38 -5.75 3.58
C ARG A 20 7.76 -5.18 4.93
N ARG A 21 8.78 -4.33 4.95
CA ARG A 21 9.24 -3.69 6.18
C ARG A 21 8.20 -2.71 6.71
N PHE A 22 7.58 -1.95 5.83
CA PHE A 22 6.52 -1.02 6.25
C PHE A 22 5.31 -1.77 6.79
N ILE A 23 4.95 -2.90 6.18
CA ILE A 23 3.86 -3.71 6.68
C ILE A 23 4.18 -4.23 8.09
N SER A 24 5.42 -4.68 8.31
CA SER A 24 5.85 -5.14 9.63
C SER A 24 5.77 -4.05 10.69
N ASN A 25 5.91 -2.79 10.29
CA ASN A 25 5.84 -1.66 11.20
C ASN A 25 4.44 -1.07 11.31
N ASN A 26 3.44 -1.70 10.69
CA ASN A 26 2.04 -1.30 10.77
C ASN A 26 1.78 0.12 10.26
N VAL A 27 2.54 0.57 9.27
CA VAL A 27 2.38 1.94 8.75
C VAL A 27 1.56 2.01 7.47
N ILE A 28 1.12 0.89 6.94
CA ILE A 28 0.29 0.86 5.74
C ILE A 28 -1.13 0.48 6.13
N GLN A 29 -2.11 1.27 5.67
CA GLN A 29 -3.53 0.97 5.87
C GLN A 29 -4.23 0.92 4.52
N VAL A 30 -5.19 0.02 4.42
CA VAL A 30 -6.09 -0.05 3.26
C VAL A 30 -7.51 0.12 3.81
N ASN A 31 -8.19 1.17 3.37
CA ASN A 31 -9.53 1.51 3.84
C ASN A 31 -9.58 1.60 5.38
N ASN A 32 -8.55 2.22 5.97
CA ASN A 32 -8.41 2.44 7.41
C ASN A 32 -8.15 1.17 8.23
N ILE A 33 -7.80 0.06 7.56
CA ILE A 33 -7.46 -1.18 8.24
C ILE A 33 -5.98 -1.44 8.01
N ILE A 34 -5.23 -1.74 9.09
CA ILE A 34 -3.80 -2.00 8.98
C ILE A 34 -3.57 -3.22 8.09
N ALA A 35 -2.73 -3.04 7.08
CA ALA A 35 -2.41 -4.11 6.14
C ALA A 35 -1.45 -5.11 6.78
N ILE A 36 -1.71 -6.40 6.57
CA ILE A 36 -0.89 -7.47 7.12
C ILE A 36 -0.28 -8.36 6.04
N ASN A 37 -0.64 -8.13 4.78
CA ASN A 37 -0.20 -9.00 3.70
C ASN A 37 0.17 -8.15 2.48
N GLU A 38 1.43 -8.24 2.04
CA GLU A 38 1.91 -7.47 0.89
C GLU A 38 1.25 -7.92 -0.42
N ASP A 39 0.76 -9.13 -0.45
CA ASP A 39 0.14 -9.69 -1.66
C ASP A 39 -1.37 -9.51 -1.72
N MET A 40 -1.94 -8.74 -0.78
CA MET A 40 -3.38 -8.54 -0.82
C MET A 40 -3.79 -7.85 -2.11
N GLU A 41 -4.91 -8.27 -2.67
CA GLU A 41 -5.40 -7.72 -3.91
C GLU A 41 -6.15 -6.43 -3.64
N LEU A 42 -5.83 -5.37 -4.42
CA LEU A 42 -6.51 -4.08 -4.29
C LEU A 42 -7.55 -3.94 -5.38
N ASN A 43 -8.65 -3.28 -5.04
CA ASN A 43 -9.72 -3.01 -5.97
C ASN A 43 -9.78 -1.51 -6.25
N ILE A 44 -10.32 -1.16 -7.43
CA ILE A 44 -10.52 0.25 -7.78
C ILE A 44 -11.38 0.89 -6.71
N GLY A 45 -10.94 2.04 -6.21
CA GLY A 45 -11.64 2.76 -5.16
C GLY A 45 -11.08 2.54 -3.76
N ASP A 46 -10.21 1.53 -3.59
CA ASP A 46 -9.58 1.33 -2.28
C ASP A 46 -8.67 2.51 -1.97
N ILE A 47 -8.65 2.90 -0.70
CA ILE A 47 -7.80 4.00 -0.23
C ILE A 47 -6.62 3.41 0.51
N VAL A 48 -5.42 3.67 0.02
CA VAL A 48 -4.18 3.17 0.63
C VAL A 48 -3.45 4.33 1.28
N LYS A 49 -3.07 4.16 2.53
CA LYS A 49 -2.33 5.18 3.28
C LYS A 49 -1.00 4.61 3.72
N LEU A 50 0.04 5.45 3.63
CA LEU A 50 1.38 5.12 4.13
C LEU A 50 1.78 6.20 5.12
N GLY A 51 1.78 5.85 6.40
CA GLY A 51 2.06 6.80 7.44
C GLY A 51 0.96 7.85 7.56
N LYS A 52 1.34 9.06 7.98
CA LYS A 52 0.38 10.13 8.22
C LYS A 52 0.18 11.06 7.04
N HIS A 53 1.11 11.05 6.08
CA HIS A 53 1.16 12.10 5.07
C HIS A 53 0.96 11.61 3.64
N ARG A 54 0.90 10.31 3.43
CA ARG A 54 0.76 9.75 2.09
C ARG A 54 -0.52 8.95 1.99
N ALA A 55 -1.32 9.27 1.00
CA ALA A 55 -2.55 8.54 0.73
C ALA A 55 -2.83 8.61 -0.77
N ALA A 56 -3.41 7.54 -1.30
CA ALA A 56 -3.80 7.50 -2.69
C ALA A 56 -4.97 6.55 -2.84
N ILE A 57 -5.78 6.81 -3.85
CA ILE A 57 -6.93 5.96 -4.18
C ILE A 57 -6.53 5.09 -5.36
N VAL A 58 -6.82 3.79 -5.27
CA VAL A 58 -6.55 2.86 -6.37
C VAL A 58 -7.50 3.21 -7.51
N GLY A 59 -6.95 3.53 -8.66
CA GLY A 59 -7.72 3.94 -9.82
C GLY A 59 -7.39 3.13 -11.03
N GLU A 60 -8.14 3.40 -12.10
CA GLU A 60 -7.84 2.83 -13.39
C GLU A 60 -6.73 3.61 -14.06
N ASN A 61 -5.85 2.88 -14.70
CA ASN A 61 -4.87 3.54 -15.55
C ASN A 61 -4.44 2.65 -16.63
#